data_c54a1b00df8ac907e25eaa86eec59027
#
_entry.id   c54a1b00df8ac907e25eaa86eec59027
#
_cell.length_a   1.000
_cell.length_b   1.000
_cell.length_c   1.000
_cell.angle_alpha   90.00
_cell.angle_beta   90.00
_cell.angle_gamma   90.00
#
_symmetry.space_group_name_H-M   'P 1'
#
loop_
_entity.id
_entity.type
_entity.pdbx_description
1 polymer ?
#
loop_
_entity_poly.entity_id
_entity_poly.type
_entity_poly.pdbx_seq_one_letter_code
_entity_poly.pdbx_strand_id
1 'polypeptide(L)'
;MKIAIVVQGRFHAFHLARALLDRGSDVTVLTNYPKWAVARFGLPGDKVRSYWPNGVLTRLVSRLDPGSTWRGGEVWLHTMFGRWAARQLASDRWDVVHPWSGVAEESLRSLKGTRTLCLLMRGSAHIRTQAELLKEEEERTGVRQDRPSLWRIAREEREYSLADGIVVLSTFAHRTFISQGVPPEKLRFIPLGASLQTFRPAPEIVRGRQRRLLAGGPLRVLYVGTMSFQKGLWDMAQVVKALGTERFAFQFVGPQPPEARAVLSELRPAVTIISKQPEAELPGVYAWGDVFLFPTIQDGFAVVLAHATAAALPVLTTTNCSGPDLLREADSGWIVPIRNPEALAERLRWCDGHRSELATMVGRIHEHFHPRDWSDVATDFEAACQRGVHERPGVVMSTRPRGVAR
;
A
#
# COMPACT_ATOMS: atom_id res chain seq x y z
N MET A 1 -12.40 12.32 -19.60
CA MET A 1 -12.97 12.71 -18.29
C MET A 1 -12.06 13.74 -17.64
N LYS A 2 -12.67 14.72 -16.93
CA LYS A 2 -11.91 15.68 -16.11
C LYS A 2 -11.91 15.21 -14.65
N ILE A 3 -10.73 14.88 -14.15
CA ILE A 3 -10.54 14.18 -12.87
C ILE A 3 -9.71 15.06 -11.94
N ALA A 4 -10.19 15.28 -10.70
CA ALA A 4 -9.36 15.85 -9.64
C ALA A 4 -8.96 14.74 -8.65
N ILE A 5 -7.66 14.62 -8.40
CA ILE A 5 -7.10 13.74 -7.37
C ILE A 5 -6.67 14.61 -6.18
N VAL A 6 -7.22 14.34 -4.98
CA VAL A 6 -6.96 15.15 -3.77
C VAL A 6 -6.23 14.30 -2.74
N VAL A 7 -4.97 14.64 -2.47
CA VAL A 7 -4.10 13.83 -1.59
C VAL A 7 -3.21 14.69 -0.70
N GLN A 8 -3.29 14.51 0.61
CA GLN A 8 -2.29 15.05 1.53
C GLN A 8 -1.10 14.07 1.62
N GLY A 9 -0.01 14.42 0.96
CA GLY A 9 1.12 13.53 0.77
C GLY A 9 1.28 13.09 -0.68
N ARG A 10 1.98 11.98 -0.89
CA ARG A 10 2.24 11.38 -2.20
C ARG A 10 1.42 10.10 -2.40
N PHE A 11 1.59 9.16 -1.49
CA PHE A 11 1.10 7.79 -1.62
C PHE A 11 1.30 7.24 -3.06
N HIS A 12 0.31 6.56 -3.61
CA HIS A 12 0.29 6.10 -5.00
C HIS A 12 -0.48 7.05 -5.95
N ALA A 13 -0.96 8.19 -5.45
CA ALA A 13 -1.77 9.15 -6.21
C ALA A 13 -1.05 9.69 -7.45
N PHE A 14 0.26 9.94 -7.36
CA PHE A 14 1.03 10.51 -8.47
C PHE A 14 1.23 9.50 -9.60
N HIS A 15 1.39 8.22 -9.29
CA HIS A 15 1.48 7.16 -10.29
C HIS A 15 0.16 6.96 -11.03
N LEU A 16 -0.97 6.93 -10.29
CA LEU A 16 -2.30 6.89 -10.88
C LEU A 16 -2.55 8.12 -11.77
N ALA A 17 -2.26 9.32 -11.27
CA ALA A 17 -2.42 10.56 -12.03
C ALA A 17 -1.61 10.53 -13.34
N ARG A 18 -0.37 10.07 -13.30
CA ARG A 18 0.49 9.94 -14.47
C ARG A 18 -0.11 8.96 -15.48
N ALA A 19 -0.48 7.77 -15.05
CA ALA A 19 -1.08 6.74 -15.91
C ALA A 19 -2.37 7.23 -16.58
N LEU A 20 -3.23 7.94 -15.84
CA LEU A 20 -4.46 8.53 -16.39
C LEU A 20 -4.17 9.63 -17.42
N LEU A 21 -3.14 10.47 -17.20
CA LEU A 21 -2.69 11.49 -18.18
C LEU A 21 -2.15 10.82 -19.45
N ASP A 22 -1.33 9.78 -19.33
CA ASP A 22 -0.77 9.03 -20.46
C ASP A 22 -1.87 8.37 -21.31
N ARG A 23 -3.03 8.08 -20.72
CA ARG A 23 -4.23 7.56 -21.39
C ARG A 23 -5.15 8.66 -21.94
N GLY A 24 -4.77 9.93 -21.80
CA GLY A 24 -5.50 11.07 -22.36
C GLY A 24 -6.65 11.61 -21.48
N SER A 25 -6.74 11.21 -20.21
CA SER A 25 -7.66 11.83 -19.25
C SER A 25 -7.14 13.20 -18.81
N ASP A 26 -8.02 14.18 -18.58
CA ASP A 26 -7.64 15.50 -18.04
C ASP A 26 -7.58 15.42 -16.51
N VAL A 27 -6.36 15.29 -15.98
CA VAL A 27 -6.15 15.08 -14.54
C VAL A 27 -5.51 16.29 -13.90
N THR A 28 -6.04 16.72 -12.76
CA THR A 28 -5.42 17.72 -11.87
C THR A 28 -5.20 17.11 -10.50
N VAL A 29 -3.97 17.25 -9.98
CA VAL A 29 -3.60 16.77 -8.63
C VAL A 29 -3.59 17.94 -7.65
N LEU A 30 -4.36 17.83 -6.58
CA LEU A 30 -4.37 18.73 -5.43
C LEU A 30 -3.58 18.09 -4.30
N THR A 31 -2.43 18.66 -3.91
CA THR A 31 -1.52 18.05 -2.93
C THR A 31 -0.83 19.10 -2.07
N ASN A 32 -0.25 18.66 -0.95
CA ASN A 32 0.62 19.49 -0.12
C ASN A 32 2.12 19.35 -0.49
N TYR A 33 2.43 18.63 -1.57
CA TYR A 33 3.79 18.59 -2.11
C TYR A 33 4.07 19.81 -3.00
N PRO A 34 5.29 20.38 -2.96
CA PRO A 34 5.67 21.45 -3.86
C PRO A 34 5.76 20.94 -5.30
N LYS A 35 5.39 21.77 -6.28
CA LYS A 35 5.32 21.41 -7.72
C LYS A 35 6.62 20.80 -8.24
N TRP A 36 7.78 21.34 -7.85
CA TRP A 36 9.09 20.81 -8.27
C TRP A 36 9.34 19.36 -7.79
N ALA A 37 8.81 19.00 -6.62
CA ALA A 37 8.92 17.63 -6.10
C ALA A 37 7.95 16.68 -6.82
N VAL A 38 6.78 17.17 -7.23
CA VAL A 38 5.80 16.40 -8.01
C VAL A 38 6.30 16.14 -9.42
N ALA A 39 7.00 17.10 -10.03
CA ALA A 39 7.59 16.97 -11.37
C ALA A 39 8.54 15.77 -11.51
N ARG A 40 9.20 15.34 -10.43
CA ARG A 40 10.07 14.15 -10.40
C ARG A 40 9.30 12.84 -10.68
N PHE A 41 7.98 12.86 -10.57
CA PHE A 41 7.09 11.74 -10.89
C PHE A 41 6.45 11.86 -12.28
N GLY A 42 6.99 12.76 -13.14
CA GLY A 42 6.53 12.96 -14.50
C GLY A 42 5.21 13.71 -14.63
N LEU A 43 4.75 14.39 -13.57
CA LEU A 43 3.52 15.18 -13.61
C LEU A 43 3.82 16.63 -14.02
N PRO A 44 3.17 17.18 -15.09
CA PRO A 44 3.33 18.57 -15.50
C PRO A 44 2.87 19.55 -14.43
N GLY A 45 3.58 20.66 -14.25
CA GLY A 45 3.32 21.64 -13.20
C GLY A 45 1.97 22.37 -13.31
N ASP A 46 1.40 22.48 -14.52
CA ASP A 46 0.05 23.02 -14.79
C ASP A 46 -1.06 22.06 -14.33
N LYS A 47 -0.77 20.76 -14.25
CA LYS A 47 -1.67 19.73 -13.74
C LYS A 47 -1.59 19.56 -12.22
N VAL A 48 -0.88 20.45 -11.50
CA VAL A 48 -0.67 20.36 -10.07
C VAL A 48 -1.09 21.66 -9.38
N ARG A 49 -2.03 21.56 -8.43
CA ARG A 49 -2.35 22.60 -7.46
C ARG A 49 -1.72 22.23 -6.13
N SER A 50 -0.82 23.06 -5.63
CA SER A 50 0.02 22.75 -4.47
C SER A 50 -0.29 23.64 -3.28
N TYR A 51 -0.56 23.01 -2.13
CA TYR A 51 -0.61 23.68 -0.83
C TYR A 51 0.63 23.36 0.00
N TRP A 52 1.80 23.65 -0.57
CA TRP A 52 3.10 23.33 0.05
C TRP A 52 3.31 23.85 1.48
N PRO A 53 2.72 25.03 1.94
CA PRO A 53 2.89 25.44 3.33
C PRO A 53 2.31 24.42 4.32
N ASN A 54 1.15 23.79 4.00
CA ASN A 54 0.62 22.69 4.81
C ASN A 54 1.62 21.52 4.88
N GLY A 55 2.30 21.21 3.78
CA GLY A 55 3.32 20.16 3.74
C GLY A 55 4.53 20.43 4.63
N VAL A 56 4.97 21.69 4.71
CA VAL A 56 6.05 22.12 5.63
C VAL A 56 5.58 21.98 7.08
N LEU A 57 4.40 22.50 7.41
CA LEU A 57 3.81 22.42 8.74
C LEU A 57 3.64 20.97 9.20
N THR A 58 3.13 20.10 8.33
CA THR A 58 2.98 18.66 8.62
C THR A 58 4.33 18.02 9.00
N ARG A 59 5.41 18.34 8.26
CA ARG A 59 6.75 17.82 8.56
C ARG A 59 7.32 18.39 9.86
N LEU A 60 7.08 19.67 10.16
CA LEU A 60 7.52 20.30 11.40
C LEU A 60 6.81 19.64 12.60
N VAL A 61 5.49 19.51 12.55
CA VAL A 61 4.71 18.84 13.60
C VAL A 61 5.19 17.40 13.80
N SER A 62 5.38 16.62 12.74
CA SER A 62 5.87 15.23 12.84
C SER A 62 7.28 15.12 13.43
N ARG A 63 8.13 16.16 13.28
CA ARG A 63 9.47 16.18 13.89
C ARG A 63 9.44 16.59 15.36
N LEU A 64 8.56 17.51 15.72
CA LEU A 64 8.45 18.05 17.10
C LEU A 64 7.64 17.10 18.00
N ASP A 65 6.73 16.33 17.44
CA ASP A 65 5.87 15.38 18.13
C ASP A 65 5.87 14.00 17.43
N PRO A 66 6.99 13.26 17.48
CA PRO A 66 7.12 11.95 16.81
C PRO A 66 6.13 10.89 17.31
N GLY A 67 5.59 11.08 18.52
CA GLY A 67 4.61 10.18 19.15
C GLY A 67 3.15 10.57 18.90
N SER A 68 2.88 11.56 18.04
CA SER A 68 1.53 12.09 17.78
C SER A 68 0.74 12.40 19.06
N THR A 69 1.42 12.96 20.06
CA THR A 69 0.81 13.31 21.35
C THR A 69 -0.08 14.55 21.24
N TRP A 70 0.23 15.44 20.29
CA TRP A 70 -0.58 16.63 20.01
C TRP A 70 -1.74 16.33 19.06
N ARG A 71 -2.79 15.74 19.62
CA ARG A 71 -4.03 15.40 18.87
C ARG A 71 -4.66 16.60 18.15
N GLY A 72 -4.52 17.82 18.66
CA GLY A 72 -4.98 19.05 18.02
C GLY A 72 -4.29 19.36 16.71
N GLY A 73 -3.02 18.98 16.56
CA GLY A 73 -2.24 19.19 15.34
C GLY A 73 -2.79 18.40 14.14
N GLU A 74 -3.16 17.15 14.35
CA GLU A 74 -3.80 16.32 13.31
C GLU A 74 -5.11 16.97 12.83
N VAL A 75 -6.00 17.31 13.75
CA VAL A 75 -7.29 17.94 13.46
C VAL A 75 -7.11 19.20 12.61
N TRP A 76 -6.21 20.06 13.04
CA TRP A 76 -5.97 21.34 12.37
C TRP A 76 -5.38 21.17 10.98
N LEU A 77 -4.32 20.36 10.83
CA LEU A 77 -3.62 20.15 9.56
C LEU A 77 -4.53 19.50 8.50
N HIS A 78 -5.30 18.49 8.87
CA HIS A 78 -6.21 17.79 7.95
C HIS A 78 -7.38 18.69 7.55
N THR A 79 -7.99 19.39 8.51
CA THR A 79 -9.10 20.32 8.23
C THR A 79 -8.65 21.50 7.35
N MET A 80 -7.46 22.06 7.62
CA MET A 80 -6.89 23.15 6.83
C MET A 80 -6.64 22.71 5.37
N PHE A 81 -6.07 21.52 5.17
CA PHE A 81 -5.87 20.97 3.83
C PHE A 81 -7.21 20.68 3.14
N GLY A 82 -8.16 20.05 3.83
CA GLY A 82 -9.49 19.73 3.30
C GLY A 82 -10.26 20.99 2.85
N ARG A 83 -10.25 22.06 3.67
CA ARG A 83 -10.86 23.35 3.33
C ARG A 83 -10.20 24.01 2.12
N TRP A 84 -8.87 23.97 2.03
CA TRP A 84 -8.16 24.46 0.86
C TRP A 84 -8.56 23.66 -0.40
N ALA A 85 -8.56 22.32 -0.32
CA ALA A 85 -8.93 21.46 -1.43
C ALA A 85 -10.36 21.72 -1.91
N ALA A 86 -11.34 21.85 -1.00
CA ALA A 86 -12.70 22.18 -1.32
C ALA A 86 -12.84 23.51 -2.09
N ARG A 87 -12.07 24.55 -1.67
CA ARG A 87 -12.04 25.84 -2.39
C ARG A 87 -11.46 25.69 -3.80
N GLN A 88 -10.41 24.88 -3.95
CA GLN A 88 -9.81 24.62 -5.28
C GLN A 88 -10.76 23.84 -6.20
N LEU A 89 -11.56 22.93 -5.64
CA LEU A 89 -12.54 22.17 -6.42
C LEU A 89 -13.70 23.06 -6.90
N ALA A 90 -14.12 24.02 -6.08
CA ALA A 90 -15.21 24.95 -6.40
C ALA A 90 -14.90 25.88 -7.59
N SER A 91 -13.61 26.07 -7.95
CA SER A 91 -13.19 26.93 -9.06
C SER A 91 -13.35 26.29 -10.44
N ASP A 92 -13.82 25.05 -10.52
CA ASP A 92 -13.86 24.30 -11.79
C ASP A 92 -15.01 23.26 -11.77
N ARG A 93 -15.31 22.67 -12.93
CA ARG A 93 -16.27 21.57 -13.07
C ARG A 93 -15.48 20.26 -13.24
N TRP A 94 -15.87 19.25 -12.46
CA TRP A 94 -15.22 17.94 -12.44
C TRP A 94 -16.22 16.85 -12.79
N ASP A 95 -15.79 15.90 -13.64
CA ASP A 95 -16.55 14.67 -13.85
C ASP A 95 -16.37 13.74 -12.66
N VAL A 96 -15.12 13.64 -12.17
CA VAL A 96 -14.76 12.76 -11.04
C VAL A 96 -13.83 13.52 -10.08
N VAL A 97 -14.08 13.36 -8.79
CA VAL A 97 -13.15 13.74 -7.71
C VAL A 97 -12.77 12.50 -6.95
N HIS A 98 -11.45 12.27 -6.84
CA HIS A 98 -10.85 11.11 -6.18
C HIS A 98 -10.02 11.56 -4.97
N PRO A 99 -10.65 11.78 -3.81
CA PRO A 99 -9.96 12.23 -2.61
C PRO A 99 -9.46 11.05 -1.78
N TRP A 100 -8.35 11.25 -1.06
CA TRP A 100 -7.84 10.31 -0.05
C TRP A 100 -8.55 10.50 1.28
N SER A 101 -8.85 9.39 1.96
CA SER A 101 -9.49 9.40 3.29
C SER A 101 -8.65 10.15 4.33
N GLY A 102 -9.33 10.71 5.31
CA GLY A 102 -8.76 11.55 6.37
C GLY A 102 -8.68 13.04 6.02
N VAL A 103 -8.76 13.40 4.72
CA VAL A 103 -8.75 14.81 4.26
C VAL A 103 -9.87 15.13 3.25
N ALA A 104 -10.80 14.21 3.08
CA ALA A 104 -11.83 14.26 2.03
C ALA A 104 -13.11 14.98 2.46
N GLU A 105 -13.41 15.06 3.76
CA GLU A 105 -14.73 15.47 4.27
C GLU A 105 -15.22 16.81 3.68
N GLU A 106 -14.39 17.84 3.67
CA GLU A 106 -14.76 19.17 3.19
C GLU A 106 -15.02 19.17 1.66
N SER A 107 -14.20 18.43 0.91
CA SER A 107 -14.37 18.25 -0.53
C SER A 107 -15.67 17.51 -0.84
N LEU A 108 -15.95 16.41 -0.16
CA LEU A 108 -17.18 15.63 -0.34
C LEU A 108 -18.42 16.41 0.02
N ARG A 109 -18.38 17.19 1.10
CA ARG A 109 -19.50 18.08 1.50
C ARG A 109 -19.76 19.17 0.47
N SER A 110 -18.71 19.79 -0.09
CA SER A 110 -18.85 20.86 -1.08
C SER A 110 -19.39 20.37 -2.43
N LEU A 111 -19.24 19.09 -2.74
CA LEU A 111 -19.69 18.46 -3.98
C LEU A 111 -21.04 17.73 -3.83
N LYS A 112 -21.61 17.69 -2.62
CA LYS A 112 -22.90 17.04 -2.37
C LYS A 112 -24.00 17.69 -3.22
N GLY A 113 -24.78 16.87 -3.93
CA GLY A 113 -25.85 17.36 -4.82
C GLY A 113 -25.36 17.87 -6.18
N THR A 114 -24.07 17.88 -6.46
CA THR A 114 -23.53 18.15 -7.80
C THR A 114 -23.55 16.90 -8.68
N ARG A 115 -23.22 17.08 -9.98
CA ARG A 115 -23.07 15.94 -10.91
C ARG A 115 -21.72 15.23 -10.79
N THR A 116 -20.78 15.74 -10.02
CA THR A 116 -19.44 15.17 -9.84
C THR A 116 -19.50 13.84 -9.13
N LEU A 117 -18.90 12.80 -9.70
CA LEU A 117 -18.74 11.51 -9.04
C LEU A 117 -17.60 11.58 -8.02
N CYS A 118 -17.86 11.22 -6.78
CA CYS A 118 -16.89 11.22 -5.69
C CYS A 118 -16.46 9.79 -5.32
N LEU A 119 -15.28 9.35 -5.76
CA LEU A 119 -14.68 8.06 -5.44
C LEU A 119 -13.60 8.23 -4.38
N LEU A 120 -13.90 7.91 -3.14
CA LEU A 120 -12.97 8.01 -2.01
C LEU A 120 -11.91 6.92 -2.08
N MET A 121 -10.63 7.26 -1.96
CA MET A 121 -9.54 6.29 -1.80
C MET A 121 -9.33 5.94 -0.33
N ARG A 122 -9.40 4.64 -0.01
CA ARG A 122 -8.93 4.13 1.27
C ARG A 122 -7.82 3.11 1.06
N GLY A 123 -6.60 3.51 1.34
CA GLY A 123 -5.38 2.71 1.11
C GLY A 123 -5.09 1.67 2.19
N SER A 124 -6.04 1.35 3.09
CA SER A 124 -5.90 0.39 4.19
C SER A 124 -7.24 -0.30 4.47
N ALA A 125 -7.31 -1.15 5.50
CA ALA A 125 -8.56 -1.67 6.05
C ALA A 125 -9.52 -0.54 6.46
N HIS A 126 -10.80 -0.84 6.69
CA HIS A 126 -11.72 0.09 7.32
C HIS A 126 -11.10 0.67 8.59
N ILE A 127 -11.25 1.99 8.80
CA ILE A 127 -10.50 2.70 9.86
C ILE A 127 -10.74 2.11 11.26
N ARG A 128 -11.97 1.66 11.54
CA ARG A 128 -12.32 1.03 12.81
C ARG A 128 -11.64 -0.33 12.97
N THR A 129 -11.68 -1.18 11.95
CA THR A 129 -10.98 -2.47 11.94
C THR A 129 -9.46 -2.29 12.08
N GLN A 130 -8.89 -1.28 11.41
CA GLN A 130 -7.48 -0.94 11.62
C GLN A 130 -7.19 -0.57 13.08
N ALA A 131 -8.04 0.27 13.70
CA ALA A 131 -7.87 0.68 15.09
C ALA A 131 -7.99 -0.50 16.06
N GLU A 132 -8.92 -1.43 15.82
CA GLU A 132 -9.14 -2.65 16.59
C GLU A 132 -7.94 -3.58 16.51
N LEU A 133 -7.47 -3.91 15.29
CA LEU A 133 -6.29 -4.76 15.07
C LEU A 133 -5.02 -4.21 15.74
N LEU A 134 -4.82 -2.90 15.68
CA LEU A 134 -3.67 -2.26 16.33
C LEU A 134 -3.82 -2.21 17.86
N LYS A 135 -5.05 -2.09 18.38
CA LYS A 135 -5.31 -2.18 19.81
C LYS A 135 -4.99 -3.58 20.34
N GLU A 136 -5.47 -4.61 19.66
CA GLU A 136 -5.18 -6.00 20.01
C GLU A 136 -3.67 -6.31 19.95
N GLU A 137 -2.96 -5.71 18.99
CA GLU A 137 -1.51 -5.88 18.90
C GLU A 137 -0.76 -5.14 20.02
N GLU A 138 -1.25 -3.98 20.45
CA GLU A 138 -0.75 -3.26 21.62
C GLU A 138 -0.95 -4.09 22.89
N GLU A 139 -2.14 -4.69 23.07
CA GLU A 139 -2.45 -5.56 24.21
C GLU A 139 -1.58 -6.82 24.23
N ARG A 140 -1.35 -7.42 23.04
CA ARG A 140 -0.52 -8.63 22.91
C ARG A 140 0.96 -8.40 23.19
N THR A 141 1.48 -7.26 22.76
CA THR A 141 2.93 -6.99 22.79
C THR A 141 3.36 -6.10 23.97
N GLY A 142 2.42 -5.42 24.63
CA GLY A 142 2.70 -4.40 25.63
C GLY A 142 3.32 -3.12 25.06
N VAL A 143 3.41 -2.99 23.72
CA VAL A 143 4.04 -1.85 23.05
C VAL A 143 2.96 -0.99 22.40
N ARG A 144 2.93 0.30 22.77
CA ARG A 144 1.98 1.27 22.21
C ARG A 144 2.10 1.35 20.69
N GLN A 145 0.97 1.27 20.00
CA GLN A 145 0.87 1.38 18.55
C GLN A 145 0.41 2.77 18.11
N ASP A 146 0.81 3.19 16.90
CA ASP A 146 0.28 4.40 16.26
C ASP A 146 -1.15 4.12 15.73
N ARG A 147 -2.12 4.17 16.64
CA ARG A 147 -3.53 3.92 16.35
C ARG A 147 -4.24 5.17 15.89
N PRO A 148 -5.19 5.06 14.94
CA PRO A 148 -6.06 6.16 14.57
C PRO A 148 -6.74 6.78 15.79
N SER A 149 -6.75 8.12 15.87
CA SER A 149 -7.47 8.84 16.92
C SER A 149 -8.99 8.67 16.76
N LEU A 150 -9.75 8.81 17.86
CA LEU A 150 -11.22 8.78 17.80
C LEU A 150 -11.78 9.83 16.83
N TRP A 151 -11.15 11.01 16.76
CA TRP A 151 -11.51 12.05 15.80
C TRP A 151 -11.32 11.56 14.36
N ARG A 152 -10.19 10.91 14.07
CA ARG A 152 -9.90 10.39 12.74
C ARG A 152 -10.86 9.28 12.34
N ILE A 153 -11.18 8.37 13.26
CA ILE A 153 -12.18 7.32 13.02
C ILE A 153 -13.52 7.96 12.64
N ALA A 154 -14.03 8.86 13.46
CA ALA A 154 -15.30 9.53 13.22
C ALA A 154 -15.30 10.35 11.91
N ARG A 155 -14.16 10.99 11.57
CA ARG A 155 -14.00 11.74 10.32
C ARG A 155 -14.07 10.82 9.10
N GLU A 156 -13.27 9.75 9.08
CA GLU A 156 -13.24 8.84 7.94
C GLU A 156 -14.58 8.11 7.75
N GLU A 157 -15.28 7.74 8.83
CA GLU A 157 -16.64 7.17 8.73
C GLU A 157 -17.65 8.15 8.12
N ARG A 158 -17.54 9.47 8.42
CA ARG A 158 -18.35 10.49 7.71
C ARG A 158 -17.95 10.59 6.25
N GLU A 159 -16.66 10.51 5.92
CA GLU A 159 -16.18 10.49 4.54
C GLU A 159 -16.73 9.27 3.77
N TYR A 160 -16.74 8.08 4.38
CA TYR A 160 -17.34 6.87 3.79
C TYR A 160 -18.84 7.06 3.51
N SER A 161 -19.57 7.72 4.41
CA SER A 161 -20.99 8.00 4.22
C SER A 161 -21.24 9.00 3.08
N LEU A 162 -20.40 10.02 2.95
CA LEU A 162 -20.53 11.11 1.98
C LEU A 162 -20.11 10.71 0.55
N ALA A 163 -19.16 9.78 0.39
CA ALA A 163 -18.68 9.37 -0.92
C ALA A 163 -19.71 8.55 -1.69
N ASP A 164 -19.71 8.66 -3.02
CA ASP A 164 -20.55 7.82 -3.91
C ASP A 164 -20.00 6.40 -4.03
N GLY A 165 -18.68 6.24 -3.98
CA GLY A 165 -18.00 4.96 -3.94
C GLY A 165 -16.70 5.05 -3.16
N ILE A 166 -16.24 3.90 -2.68
CA ILE A 166 -14.98 3.76 -1.93
C ILE A 166 -14.07 2.80 -2.67
N VAL A 167 -12.91 3.27 -3.09
CA VAL A 167 -11.89 2.43 -3.71
C VAL A 167 -11.12 1.71 -2.62
N VAL A 168 -11.11 0.38 -2.69
CA VAL A 168 -10.38 -0.53 -1.81
C VAL A 168 -9.40 -1.37 -2.62
N LEU A 169 -8.27 -1.74 -2.01
CA LEU A 169 -7.09 -2.21 -2.74
C LEU A 169 -6.88 -3.73 -2.68
N SER A 170 -7.55 -4.43 -1.77
CA SER A 170 -7.43 -5.87 -1.57
C SER A 170 -8.74 -6.48 -1.12
N THR A 171 -8.88 -7.80 -1.31
CA THR A 171 -9.99 -8.59 -0.77
C THR A 171 -10.07 -8.48 0.74
N PHE A 172 -8.92 -8.39 1.44
CA PHE A 172 -8.88 -8.13 2.88
C PHE A 172 -9.53 -6.78 3.20
N ALA A 173 -9.08 -5.69 2.56
CA ALA A 173 -9.66 -4.37 2.79
C ALA A 173 -11.17 -4.37 2.49
N HIS A 174 -11.58 -4.94 1.36
CA HIS A 174 -12.99 -5.07 0.97
C HIS A 174 -13.83 -5.75 2.06
N ARG A 175 -13.38 -6.90 2.57
CA ARG A 175 -14.09 -7.62 3.65
C ARG A 175 -14.24 -6.80 4.92
N THR A 176 -13.22 -5.99 5.27
CA THR A 176 -13.32 -5.14 6.47
C THR A 176 -14.39 -4.04 6.34
N PHE A 177 -14.63 -3.51 5.15
CA PHE A 177 -15.72 -2.57 4.93
C PHE A 177 -17.10 -3.25 5.03
N ILE A 178 -17.24 -4.44 4.46
CA ILE A 178 -18.49 -5.22 4.56
C ILE A 178 -18.78 -5.55 6.03
N SER A 179 -17.79 -6.02 6.80
CA SER A 179 -17.96 -6.37 8.21
C SER A 179 -18.34 -5.18 9.09
N GLN A 180 -18.01 -3.96 8.68
CA GLN A 180 -18.40 -2.71 9.34
C GLN A 180 -19.70 -2.10 8.76
N GLY A 181 -20.45 -2.87 7.95
CA GLY A 181 -21.78 -2.51 7.48
C GLY A 181 -21.81 -1.57 6.27
N VAL A 182 -20.69 -1.40 5.55
CA VAL A 182 -20.68 -0.62 4.31
C VAL A 182 -21.25 -1.48 3.18
N PRO A 183 -22.26 -0.98 2.42
CA PRO A 183 -22.89 -1.73 1.34
C PRO A 183 -21.90 -2.16 0.26
N PRO A 184 -21.94 -3.42 -0.22
CA PRO A 184 -21.00 -3.93 -1.23
C PRO A 184 -20.98 -3.11 -2.52
N GLU A 185 -22.14 -2.62 -2.96
CA GLU A 185 -22.29 -1.81 -4.17
C GLU A 185 -21.59 -0.45 -4.08
N LYS A 186 -21.24 0.01 -2.88
CA LYS A 186 -20.45 1.21 -2.66
C LYS A 186 -18.95 0.97 -2.84
N LEU A 187 -18.50 -0.28 -2.82
CA LEU A 187 -17.10 -0.63 -2.90
C LEU A 187 -16.63 -0.81 -4.34
N ARG A 188 -15.46 -0.28 -4.64
CA ARG A 188 -14.78 -0.44 -5.93
C ARG A 188 -13.43 -1.11 -5.67
N PHE A 189 -13.33 -2.38 -6.01
CA PHE A 189 -12.10 -3.14 -5.85
C PHE A 189 -11.14 -2.82 -7.00
N ILE A 190 -10.05 -2.12 -6.69
CA ILE A 190 -9.02 -1.72 -7.66
C ILE A 190 -7.65 -1.99 -7.03
N PRO A 191 -7.07 -3.18 -7.23
CA PRO A 191 -5.73 -3.49 -6.75
C PRO A 191 -4.69 -2.54 -7.33
N LEU A 192 -3.64 -2.25 -6.56
CA LEU A 192 -2.54 -1.42 -7.07
C LEU A 192 -1.71 -2.16 -8.12
N GLY A 193 -1.10 -1.39 -8.98
CA GLY A 193 0.03 -1.78 -9.81
C GLY A 193 1.35 -1.30 -9.21
N ALA A 194 2.45 -1.79 -9.77
CA ALA A 194 3.78 -1.32 -9.44
C ALA A 194 4.68 -1.36 -10.68
N SER A 195 5.76 -0.58 -10.67
CA SER A 195 6.79 -0.63 -11.73
C SER A 195 7.67 -1.86 -11.52
N LEU A 196 7.16 -3.04 -11.86
CA LEU A 196 7.74 -4.33 -11.51
C LEU A 196 8.88 -4.79 -12.42
N GLN A 197 9.03 -4.18 -13.59
CA GLN A 197 10.05 -4.58 -14.56
C GLN A 197 11.48 -4.51 -14.01
N THR A 198 11.79 -3.51 -13.19
CA THR A 198 13.10 -3.36 -12.56
C THR A 198 13.39 -4.43 -11.50
N PHE A 199 12.35 -5.08 -10.97
CA PHE A 199 12.47 -6.15 -9.97
C PHE A 199 12.60 -7.53 -10.62
N ARG A 200 12.27 -7.67 -11.90
CA ARG A 200 12.38 -8.96 -12.59
C ARG A 200 13.86 -9.31 -12.80
N PRO A 201 14.37 -10.37 -12.16
CA PRO A 201 15.78 -10.72 -12.25
C PRO A 201 16.11 -11.31 -13.61
N ALA A 202 17.36 -11.12 -14.04
CA ALA A 202 17.89 -11.85 -15.17
C ALA A 202 17.88 -13.38 -14.89
N PRO A 203 17.73 -14.23 -15.93
CA PRO A 203 17.67 -15.69 -15.76
C PRO A 203 18.86 -16.28 -14.98
N GLU A 204 20.04 -15.64 -15.05
CA GLU A 204 21.25 -16.06 -14.33
C GLU A 204 21.08 -15.94 -12.81
N ILE A 205 20.38 -14.89 -12.33
CA ILE A 205 20.09 -14.67 -10.91
C ILE A 205 19.12 -15.75 -10.40
N VAL A 206 18.09 -16.06 -11.22
CA VAL A 206 17.12 -17.14 -10.91
C VAL A 206 17.84 -18.49 -10.80
N ARG A 207 18.63 -18.85 -11.84
CA ARG A 207 19.44 -20.09 -11.82
C ARG A 207 20.44 -20.11 -10.67
N GLY A 208 21.04 -18.97 -10.33
CA GLY A 208 21.93 -18.82 -9.18
C GLY A 208 21.24 -19.13 -7.85
N ARG A 209 20.01 -18.64 -7.67
CA ARG A 209 19.16 -18.94 -6.49
C ARG A 209 18.79 -20.41 -6.43
N GLN A 210 18.36 -21.01 -7.55
CA GLN A 210 18.04 -22.45 -7.63
C GLN A 210 19.24 -23.31 -7.26
N ARG A 211 20.43 -23.04 -7.83
CA ARG A 211 21.67 -23.77 -7.48
C ARG A 211 22.00 -23.65 -6.00
N ARG A 212 21.88 -22.45 -5.41
CA ARG A 212 22.13 -22.22 -3.98
C ARG A 212 21.16 -23.01 -3.10
N LEU A 213 19.89 -23.04 -3.45
CA LEU A 213 18.88 -23.84 -2.75
C LEU A 213 19.24 -25.33 -2.77
N LEU A 214 19.60 -25.87 -3.93
CA LEU A 214 19.96 -27.29 -4.09
C LEU A 214 21.29 -27.65 -3.44
N ALA A 215 22.23 -26.72 -3.35
CA ALA A 215 23.53 -26.95 -2.69
C ALA A 215 23.43 -26.99 -1.16
N GLY A 216 22.31 -26.60 -0.58
CA GLY A 216 22.14 -26.51 0.88
C GLY A 216 22.74 -25.23 1.48
N GLY A 217 23.04 -25.26 2.78
CA GLY A 217 23.47 -24.10 3.55
C GLY A 217 22.26 -23.31 4.12
N PRO A 218 22.49 -22.19 4.83
CA PRO A 218 21.43 -21.45 5.48
C PRO A 218 20.39 -20.89 4.49
N LEU A 219 19.10 -21.12 4.76
CA LEU A 219 17.99 -20.54 3.98
C LEU A 219 17.92 -19.04 4.23
N ARG A 220 17.95 -18.25 3.17
CA ARG A 220 17.94 -16.79 3.23
C ARG A 220 16.51 -16.26 3.30
N VAL A 221 16.10 -15.80 4.47
CA VAL A 221 14.78 -15.24 4.75
C VAL A 221 14.88 -13.72 4.70
N LEU A 222 14.20 -13.12 3.73
CA LEU A 222 14.20 -11.68 3.48
C LEU A 222 12.90 -11.05 3.96
N TYR A 223 13.02 -9.93 4.68
CA TYR A 223 11.93 -8.98 4.93
C TYR A 223 12.28 -7.61 4.36
N VAL A 224 11.33 -6.95 3.68
CA VAL A 224 11.46 -5.57 3.22
C VAL A 224 10.22 -4.79 3.64
N GLY A 225 10.39 -3.74 4.42
CA GLY A 225 9.30 -2.90 4.90
C GLY A 225 9.67 -2.12 6.16
N THR A 226 8.76 -1.29 6.64
CA THR A 226 8.92 -0.64 7.95
C THR A 226 8.89 -1.70 9.04
N MET A 227 9.91 -1.78 9.87
CA MET A 227 10.05 -2.76 10.95
C MET A 227 9.15 -2.36 12.14
N SER A 228 7.84 -2.34 11.93
CA SER A 228 6.84 -2.01 12.94
C SER A 228 6.04 -3.23 13.40
N PHE A 229 5.40 -3.13 14.55
CA PHE A 229 4.53 -4.18 15.06
C PHE A 229 3.35 -4.43 14.12
N GLN A 230 2.77 -3.37 13.55
CA GLN A 230 1.75 -3.49 12.50
C GLN A 230 2.21 -4.35 11.31
N LYS A 231 3.50 -4.37 10.99
CA LYS A 231 4.09 -5.19 9.91
C LYS A 231 4.61 -6.54 10.41
N GLY A 232 4.25 -6.93 11.63
CA GLY A 232 4.54 -8.25 12.18
C GLY A 232 5.92 -8.39 12.80
N LEU A 233 6.56 -7.30 13.24
CA LEU A 233 7.89 -7.35 13.87
C LEU A 233 7.94 -8.32 15.06
N TRP A 234 6.87 -8.37 15.86
CA TRP A 234 6.81 -9.30 16.99
C TRP A 234 6.86 -10.76 16.53
N ASP A 235 6.03 -11.11 15.54
CA ASP A 235 5.99 -12.46 15.00
C ASP A 235 7.31 -12.85 14.32
N MET A 236 7.94 -11.90 13.59
CA MET A 236 9.28 -12.10 13.04
C MET A 236 10.31 -12.41 14.13
N ALA A 237 10.25 -11.70 15.26
CA ALA A 237 11.16 -11.95 16.37
C ALA A 237 10.97 -13.35 16.98
N GLN A 238 9.71 -13.79 17.14
CA GLN A 238 9.43 -15.16 17.62
C GLN A 238 9.93 -16.22 16.61
N VAL A 239 9.74 -15.98 15.31
CA VAL A 239 10.24 -16.87 14.24
C VAL A 239 11.76 -16.98 14.29
N VAL A 240 12.48 -15.87 14.41
CA VAL A 240 13.96 -15.88 14.53
C VAL A 240 14.42 -16.65 15.76
N LYS A 241 13.78 -16.43 16.91
CA LYS A 241 14.08 -17.16 18.17
C LYS A 241 13.81 -18.66 18.02
N ALA A 242 12.74 -19.05 17.34
CA ALA A 242 12.35 -20.46 17.19
C ALA A 242 13.20 -21.23 16.17
N LEU A 243 13.78 -20.56 15.17
CA LEU A 243 14.54 -21.19 14.10
C LEU A 243 16.05 -21.12 14.31
N GLY A 244 16.55 -20.10 15.00
CA GLY A 244 17.99 -19.86 15.16
C GLY A 244 18.69 -19.51 13.83
N THR A 245 20.01 -19.51 13.85
CA THR A 245 20.86 -19.07 12.72
C THR A 245 21.71 -20.18 12.09
N GLU A 246 21.63 -21.42 12.57
CA GLU A 246 22.41 -22.54 12.01
C GLU A 246 21.97 -22.87 10.59
N ARG A 247 20.64 -22.93 10.35
CA ARG A 247 20.03 -23.28 9.07
C ARG A 247 19.34 -22.11 8.38
N PHE A 248 19.28 -20.95 9.01
CA PHE A 248 18.57 -19.76 8.50
C PHE A 248 19.46 -18.53 8.58
N ALA A 249 19.41 -17.70 7.53
CA ALA A 249 20.02 -16.39 7.49
C ALA A 249 18.91 -15.34 7.29
N PHE A 250 18.77 -14.44 8.25
CA PHE A 250 17.73 -13.42 8.22
C PHE A 250 18.28 -12.06 7.82
N GLN A 251 17.60 -11.39 6.89
CA GLN A 251 17.89 -10.00 6.51
C GLN A 251 16.61 -9.17 6.51
N PHE A 252 16.59 -8.11 7.34
CA PHE A 252 15.47 -7.16 7.43
C PHE A 252 15.92 -5.80 6.91
N VAL A 253 15.17 -5.26 5.94
CA VAL A 253 15.53 -4.02 5.24
C VAL A 253 14.40 -3.01 5.35
N GLY A 254 14.67 -1.82 5.87
CA GLY A 254 13.69 -0.74 5.91
C GLY A 254 13.81 0.21 7.08
N PRO A 255 12.83 1.13 7.22
CA PRO A 255 12.79 2.06 8.36
C PRO A 255 12.64 1.32 9.70
N GLN A 256 13.31 1.86 10.71
CA GLN A 256 13.32 1.35 12.09
C GLN A 256 12.64 2.39 12.99
N PRO A 257 11.33 2.30 13.23
CA PRO A 257 10.62 3.26 14.06
C PRO A 257 11.04 3.13 15.54
N PRO A 258 10.87 4.18 16.35
CA PRO A 258 11.35 4.21 17.74
C PRO A 258 10.83 3.06 18.61
N GLU A 259 9.59 2.66 18.44
CA GLU A 259 8.95 1.58 19.19
C GLU A 259 9.55 0.20 18.91
N ALA A 260 10.22 0.04 17.77
CA ALA A 260 10.87 -1.22 17.37
C ALA A 260 12.24 -1.44 18.03
N ARG A 261 12.85 -0.41 18.63
CA ARG A 261 14.26 -0.42 19.06
C ARG A 261 14.61 -1.58 19.98
N ALA A 262 13.78 -1.86 20.97
CA ALA A 262 14.05 -2.91 21.95
C ALA A 262 14.12 -4.28 21.23
N VAL A 263 13.11 -4.62 20.45
CA VAL A 263 13.04 -5.89 19.71
C VAL A 263 14.17 -5.99 18.68
N LEU A 264 14.47 -4.93 17.94
CA LEU A 264 15.55 -4.95 16.96
C LEU A 264 16.93 -5.08 17.62
N SER A 265 17.14 -4.52 18.80
CA SER A 265 18.39 -4.69 19.57
C SER A 265 18.62 -6.15 19.96
N GLU A 266 17.57 -6.85 20.39
CA GLU A 266 17.63 -8.28 20.72
C GLU A 266 17.89 -9.15 19.46
N LEU A 267 17.38 -8.75 18.30
CA LEU A 267 17.52 -9.49 17.06
C LEU A 267 18.89 -9.31 16.37
N ARG A 268 19.59 -8.21 16.60
CA ARG A 268 20.88 -7.90 15.93
C ARG A 268 21.92 -9.01 15.92
N PRO A 269 22.07 -9.86 16.94
CA PRO A 269 23.03 -10.98 16.88
C PRO A 269 22.64 -12.06 15.85
N ALA A 270 21.35 -12.18 15.50
CA ALA A 270 20.81 -13.24 14.64
C ALA A 270 20.32 -12.72 13.27
N VAL A 271 20.16 -11.40 13.09
CA VAL A 271 19.54 -10.79 11.92
C VAL A 271 20.41 -9.67 11.37
N THR A 272 20.67 -9.68 10.07
CA THR A 272 21.25 -8.54 9.37
C THR A 272 20.18 -7.45 9.19
N ILE A 273 20.31 -6.35 9.91
CA ILE A 273 19.37 -5.22 9.85
C ILE A 273 19.96 -4.10 9.01
N ILE A 274 19.28 -3.78 7.91
CA ILE A 274 19.68 -2.74 6.95
C ILE A 274 18.63 -1.61 7.00
N SER A 275 19.10 -0.37 7.05
CA SER A 275 18.22 0.81 6.99
C SER A 275 17.53 0.91 5.61
N LYS A 276 16.57 1.83 5.51
CA LYS A 276 15.83 2.09 4.27
C LYS A 276 16.80 2.30 3.09
N GLN A 277 16.60 1.52 2.02
CA GLN A 277 17.34 1.63 0.77
C GLN A 277 16.58 2.48 -0.26
N PRO A 278 17.28 3.15 -1.19
CA PRO A 278 16.69 3.73 -2.38
C PRO A 278 15.96 2.67 -3.23
N GLU A 279 14.90 3.07 -3.93
CA GLU A 279 14.13 2.14 -4.77
C GLU A 279 14.98 1.44 -5.83
N ALA A 280 15.96 2.15 -6.40
CA ALA A 280 16.88 1.60 -7.40
C ALA A 280 17.79 0.47 -6.87
N GLU A 281 18.03 0.40 -5.57
CA GLU A 281 18.87 -0.63 -4.94
C GLU A 281 18.05 -1.86 -4.49
N LEU A 282 16.73 -1.73 -4.40
CA LEU A 282 15.85 -2.81 -3.94
C LEU A 282 15.94 -4.08 -4.79
N PRO A 283 16.09 -4.06 -6.12
CA PRO A 283 16.25 -5.30 -6.88
C PRO A 283 17.42 -6.17 -6.39
N GLY A 284 18.56 -5.57 -6.02
CA GLY A 284 19.67 -6.28 -5.39
C GLY A 284 19.33 -6.87 -4.03
N VAL A 285 18.54 -6.16 -3.23
CA VAL A 285 18.06 -6.65 -1.93
C VAL A 285 17.18 -7.90 -2.12
N TYR A 286 16.24 -7.87 -3.06
CA TYR A 286 15.38 -9.03 -3.33
C TYR A 286 16.15 -10.21 -3.95
N ALA A 287 17.20 -9.95 -4.73
CA ALA A 287 18.05 -10.99 -5.30
C ALA A 287 18.79 -11.82 -4.23
N TRP A 288 19.03 -11.25 -3.05
CA TRP A 288 19.69 -11.93 -1.94
C TRP A 288 18.84 -13.07 -1.34
N GLY A 289 17.51 -12.88 -1.23
CA GLY A 289 16.61 -13.80 -0.53
C GLY A 289 16.38 -15.14 -1.25
N ASP A 290 15.93 -16.14 -0.51
CA ASP A 290 15.39 -17.41 -0.99
C ASP A 290 13.88 -17.52 -0.73
N VAL A 291 13.40 -16.93 0.37
CA VAL A 291 11.99 -16.79 0.76
C VAL A 291 11.76 -15.36 1.25
N PHE A 292 10.65 -14.77 0.87
CA PHE A 292 10.21 -13.48 1.36
C PHE A 292 9.19 -13.66 2.49
N LEU A 293 9.49 -13.13 3.67
CA LEU A 293 8.63 -13.19 4.86
C LEU A 293 7.98 -11.83 5.11
N PHE A 294 6.63 -11.78 5.16
CA PHE A 294 5.89 -10.56 5.45
C PHE A 294 4.65 -10.82 6.32
N PRO A 295 4.83 -11.03 7.64
CA PRO A 295 3.75 -11.45 8.55
C PRO A 295 2.93 -10.27 9.07
N THR A 296 2.48 -9.39 8.18
CA THR A 296 1.77 -8.16 8.56
C THR A 296 0.46 -8.44 9.30
N ILE A 297 0.19 -7.66 10.35
CA ILE A 297 -1.08 -7.70 11.08
C ILE A 297 -2.19 -7.08 10.24
N GLN A 298 -1.87 -6.04 9.46
CA GLN A 298 -2.75 -5.50 8.45
C GLN A 298 -1.99 -4.62 7.44
N ASP A 299 -2.38 -4.73 6.16
CA ASP A 299 -1.96 -3.84 5.08
C ASP A 299 -3.07 -3.75 4.03
N GLY A 300 -3.38 -2.56 3.55
CA GLY A 300 -4.40 -2.37 2.50
C GLY A 300 -3.98 -2.97 1.17
N PHE A 301 -2.70 -2.78 0.80
CA PHE A 301 -2.04 -3.41 -0.33
C PHE A 301 -0.52 -3.41 -0.11
N ALA A 302 0.01 -4.57 0.18
CA ALA A 302 1.44 -4.75 0.42
C ALA A 302 2.21 -4.80 -0.91
N VAL A 303 2.60 -3.65 -1.46
CA VAL A 303 3.37 -3.56 -2.72
C VAL A 303 4.65 -4.41 -2.68
N VAL A 304 5.24 -4.58 -1.49
CA VAL A 304 6.45 -5.41 -1.28
C VAL A 304 6.22 -6.88 -1.67
N LEU A 305 4.97 -7.40 -1.60
CA LEU A 305 4.64 -8.74 -2.06
C LEU A 305 4.73 -8.82 -3.60
N ALA A 306 4.24 -7.80 -4.31
CA ALA A 306 4.38 -7.71 -5.76
C ALA A 306 5.86 -7.59 -6.17
N HIS A 307 6.69 -6.86 -5.43
CA HIS A 307 8.13 -6.82 -5.66
C HIS A 307 8.78 -8.19 -5.44
N ALA A 308 8.40 -8.92 -4.38
CA ALA A 308 8.94 -10.24 -4.07
C ALA A 308 8.60 -11.26 -5.16
N THR A 309 7.34 -11.30 -5.61
CA THR A 309 6.91 -12.18 -6.70
C THR A 309 7.58 -11.80 -8.02
N ALA A 310 7.71 -10.50 -8.34
CA ALA A 310 8.47 -10.04 -9.50
C ALA A 310 9.93 -10.50 -9.45
N ALA A 311 10.53 -10.51 -8.25
CA ALA A 311 11.90 -10.98 -8.02
C ALA A 311 12.03 -12.52 -7.96
N ALA A 312 10.98 -13.25 -8.33
CA ALA A 312 10.90 -14.72 -8.31
C ALA A 312 11.14 -15.30 -6.90
N LEU A 313 10.68 -14.61 -5.84
CA LEU A 313 10.74 -15.11 -4.47
C LEU A 313 9.45 -15.77 -4.07
N PRO A 314 9.46 -17.02 -3.58
CA PRO A 314 8.37 -17.58 -2.79
C PRO A 314 8.04 -16.69 -1.61
N VAL A 315 6.75 -16.44 -1.39
CA VAL A 315 6.27 -15.48 -0.38
C VAL A 315 5.57 -16.21 0.75
N LEU A 316 5.93 -15.91 1.99
CA LEU A 316 5.20 -16.30 3.18
C LEU A 316 4.59 -15.06 3.84
N THR A 317 3.27 -14.98 3.86
CA THR A 317 2.54 -13.81 4.36
C THR A 317 1.28 -14.20 5.14
N THR A 318 0.50 -13.21 5.53
CA THR A 318 -0.73 -13.39 6.33
C THR A 318 -2.00 -13.09 5.52
N THR A 319 -3.16 -13.45 6.11
CA THR A 319 -4.49 -13.20 5.54
C THR A 319 -4.87 -11.73 5.43
N ASN A 320 -4.21 -10.84 6.19
CA ASN A 320 -4.64 -9.45 6.38
C ASN A 320 -3.88 -8.44 5.49
N CYS A 321 -3.68 -8.81 4.23
CA CYS A 321 -3.06 -7.95 3.20
C CYS A 321 -3.53 -8.39 1.80
N SER A 322 -2.81 -7.97 0.76
CA SER A 322 -3.03 -8.42 -0.62
C SER A 322 -2.46 -9.80 -0.95
N GLY A 323 -1.93 -10.54 0.04
CA GLY A 323 -1.43 -11.90 -0.17
C GLY A 323 -2.45 -12.81 -0.85
N PRO A 324 -3.70 -12.93 -0.35
CA PRO A 324 -4.74 -13.71 -0.98
C PRO A 324 -5.11 -13.31 -2.42
N ASP A 325 -4.82 -12.06 -2.82
CA ASP A 325 -5.10 -11.56 -4.16
C ASP A 325 -3.94 -11.78 -5.14
N LEU A 326 -2.70 -11.91 -4.62
CA LEU A 326 -1.47 -11.98 -5.42
C LEU A 326 -0.88 -13.39 -5.51
N LEU A 327 -1.11 -14.22 -4.49
CA LEU A 327 -0.46 -15.51 -4.37
C LEU A 327 -1.40 -16.65 -4.74
N ARG A 328 -0.81 -17.66 -5.39
CA ARG A 328 -1.43 -18.98 -5.52
C ARG A 328 -0.79 -19.90 -4.48
N GLU A 329 -1.62 -20.46 -3.59
CA GLU A 329 -1.17 -21.31 -2.49
C GLU A 329 -0.29 -22.46 -3.01
N ALA A 330 0.85 -22.70 -2.37
CA ALA A 330 1.85 -23.70 -2.73
C ALA A 330 2.45 -23.56 -4.15
N ASP A 331 2.05 -22.54 -4.93
CA ASP A 331 2.59 -22.31 -6.28
C ASP A 331 3.49 -21.05 -6.35
N SER A 332 3.15 -20.01 -5.61
CA SER A 332 3.97 -18.79 -5.48
C SER A 332 4.22 -18.37 -4.04
N GLY A 333 3.62 -19.06 -3.06
CA GLY A 333 3.81 -18.75 -1.64
C GLY A 333 2.77 -19.40 -0.76
N TRP A 334 2.69 -18.92 0.47
CA TRP A 334 1.80 -19.42 1.52
C TRP A 334 1.19 -18.29 2.32
N ILE A 335 -0.02 -18.52 2.77
CA ILE A 335 -0.82 -17.56 3.53
C ILE A 335 -1.19 -18.21 4.86
N VAL A 336 -0.81 -17.58 5.96
CA VAL A 336 -1.13 -18.05 7.31
C VAL A 336 -2.00 -17.03 8.06
N PRO A 337 -2.71 -17.41 9.11
CA PRO A 337 -3.38 -16.45 9.97
C PRO A 337 -2.40 -15.43 10.57
N ILE A 338 -2.88 -14.22 10.85
CA ILE A 338 -2.10 -13.24 11.64
C ILE A 338 -1.80 -13.78 13.03
N ARG A 339 -0.72 -13.28 13.66
CA ARG A 339 -0.35 -13.61 15.04
C ARG A 339 -0.09 -15.10 15.27
N ASN A 340 0.44 -15.77 14.27
CA ASN A 340 0.76 -17.20 14.34
C ASN A 340 2.23 -17.44 13.94
N PRO A 341 3.19 -17.07 14.81
CA PRO A 341 4.60 -17.25 14.54
C PRO A 341 5.00 -18.73 14.43
N GLU A 342 4.25 -19.65 15.06
CA GLU A 342 4.45 -21.09 14.98
C GLU A 342 4.22 -21.58 13.55
N ALA A 343 3.10 -21.20 12.91
CA ALA A 343 2.80 -21.55 11.52
C ALA A 343 3.82 -20.95 10.54
N LEU A 344 4.30 -19.72 10.81
CA LEU A 344 5.38 -19.11 10.03
C LEU A 344 6.69 -19.91 10.15
N ALA A 345 7.08 -20.28 11.36
CA ALA A 345 8.28 -21.04 11.60
C ALA A 345 8.20 -22.47 11.02
N GLU A 346 7.04 -23.13 11.15
CA GLU A 346 6.78 -24.44 10.54
C GLU A 346 6.92 -24.39 9.02
N ARG A 347 6.34 -23.38 8.38
CA ARG A 347 6.46 -23.20 6.93
C ARG A 347 7.89 -22.94 6.48
N LEU A 348 8.67 -22.18 7.23
CA LEU A 348 10.09 -21.96 6.93
C LEU A 348 10.92 -23.24 7.14
N ARG A 349 10.61 -24.06 8.15
CA ARG A 349 11.23 -25.41 8.29
C ARG A 349 10.88 -26.30 7.11
N TRP A 350 9.63 -26.26 6.65
CA TRP A 350 9.23 -26.98 5.43
C TRP A 350 10.07 -26.53 4.23
N CYS A 351 10.23 -25.21 4.01
CA CYS A 351 11.08 -24.67 2.94
C CYS A 351 12.53 -25.15 3.04
N ASP A 352 13.05 -25.28 4.26
CA ASP A 352 14.40 -25.80 4.51
C ASP A 352 14.52 -27.29 4.21
N GLY A 353 13.49 -28.07 4.51
CA GLY A 353 13.45 -29.52 4.24
C GLY A 353 13.12 -29.89 2.79
N HIS A 354 12.53 -28.97 2.01
CA HIS A 354 12.00 -29.22 0.65
C HIS A 354 12.66 -28.29 -0.38
N ARG A 355 14.00 -28.26 -0.40
CA ARG A 355 14.78 -27.32 -1.22
C ARG A 355 14.57 -27.49 -2.73
N SER A 356 14.31 -28.71 -3.20
CA SER A 356 14.05 -29.00 -4.61
C SER A 356 12.70 -28.44 -5.07
N GLU A 357 11.65 -28.60 -4.24
CA GLU A 357 10.35 -28.02 -4.51
C GLU A 357 10.39 -26.49 -4.49
N LEU A 358 11.14 -25.93 -3.52
CA LEU A 358 11.34 -24.49 -3.42
C LEU A 358 12.10 -23.95 -4.65
N ALA A 359 13.12 -24.64 -5.14
CA ALA A 359 13.85 -24.28 -6.35
C ALA A 359 12.95 -24.33 -7.60
N THR A 360 12.09 -25.33 -7.68
CA THR A 360 11.08 -25.45 -8.75
C THR A 360 10.08 -24.30 -8.68
N MET A 361 9.60 -23.94 -7.48
CA MET A 361 8.69 -22.81 -7.27
C MET A 361 9.32 -21.49 -7.74
N VAL A 362 10.59 -21.24 -7.46
CA VAL A 362 11.33 -20.06 -7.95
C VAL A 362 11.27 -19.96 -9.48
N GLY A 363 11.49 -21.07 -10.19
CA GLY A 363 11.38 -21.12 -11.65
C GLY A 363 9.97 -20.79 -12.14
N ARG A 364 8.96 -21.43 -11.56
CA ARG A 364 7.54 -21.20 -11.90
C ARG A 364 7.11 -19.76 -11.68
N ILE A 365 7.48 -19.15 -10.55
CA ILE A 365 7.17 -17.74 -10.28
C ILE A 365 7.76 -16.85 -11.36
N HIS A 366 9.03 -17.09 -11.73
CA HIS A 366 9.69 -16.30 -12.78
C HIS A 366 9.03 -16.42 -14.15
N GLU A 367 8.63 -17.63 -14.53
CA GLU A 367 8.02 -17.95 -15.83
C GLU A 367 6.59 -17.42 -15.94
N HIS A 368 5.79 -17.56 -14.87
CA HIS A 368 4.35 -17.24 -14.89
C HIS A 368 4.01 -15.89 -14.27
N PHE A 369 5.01 -15.08 -13.90
CA PHE A 369 4.76 -13.77 -13.32
C PHE A 369 4.19 -12.79 -14.37
N HIS A 370 2.95 -12.35 -14.14
CA HIS A 370 2.31 -11.30 -14.93
C HIS A 370 2.27 -10.01 -14.10
N PRO A 371 3.08 -9.00 -14.45
CA PRO A 371 3.07 -7.74 -13.74
C PRO A 371 1.76 -6.99 -13.98
N ARG A 372 1.17 -6.48 -12.91
CA ARG A 372 0.13 -5.46 -12.96
C ARG A 372 0.80 -4.10 -12.83
N ASP A 373 0.69 -3.28 -13.84
CA ASP A 373 1.29 -1.95 -13.86
C ASP A 373 0.27 -0.82 -13.60
N TRP A 374 0.72 0.42 -13.66
CA TRP A 374 -0.14 1.58 -13.42
C TRP A 374 -1.12 1.84 -14.56
N SER A 375 -0.88 1.34 -15.77
CA SER A 375 -1.82 1.40 -16.89
C SER A 375 -3.05 0.53 -16.63
N ASP A 376 -2.85 -0.67 -16.05
CA ASP A 376 -3.93 -1.57 -15.64
C ASP A 376 -4.80 -0.92 -14.56
N VAL A 377 -4.15 -0.29 -13.56
CA VAL A 377 -4.85 0.45 -12.49
C VAL A 377 -5.68 1.60 -13.05
N ALA A 378 -5.10 2.36 -14.00
CA ALA A 378 -5.81 3.45 -14.65
C ALA A 378 -7.00 2.95 -15.48
N THR A 379 -6.87 1.80 -16.15
CA THR A 379 -7.95 1.16 -16.89
C THR A 379 -9.11 0.78 -15.98
N ASP A 380 -8.82 0.11 -14.86
CA ASP A 380 -9.84 -0.29 -13.89
C ASP A 380 -10.48 0.93 -13.22
N PHE A 381 -9.69 1.97 -12.94
CA PHE A 381 -10.19 3.21 -12.37
C PHE A 381 -11.13 3.93 -13.34
N GLU A 382 -10.77 4.06 -14.62
CA GLU A 382 -11.63 4.66 -15.64
C GLU A 382 -12.94 3.86 -15.81
N ALA A 383 -12.85 2.52 -15.81
CA ALA A 383 -14.03 1.65 -15.86
C ALA A 383 -14.94 1.84 -14.63
N ALA A 384 -14.37 1.99 -13.44
CA ALA A 384 -15.13 2.29 -12.22
C ALA A 384 -15.80 3.68 -12.28
N CYS A 385 -15.11 4.68 -12.82
CA CYS A 385 -15.66 6.02 -13.04
C CYS A 385 -16.83 5.99 -14.04
N GLN A 386 -16.68 5.28 -15.15
CA GLN A 386 -17.75 5.16 -16.17
C GLN A 386 -18.99 4.50 -15.59
N ARG A 387 -18.86 3.38 -14.85
CA ARG A 387 -19.99 2.74 -14.15
C ARG A 387 -20.66 3.70 -13.18
N GLY A 388 -19.90 4.37 -12.31
CA GLY A 388 -20.45 5.28 -11.31
C GLY A 388 -21.15 6.51 -11.91
N VAL A 389 -20.72 6.98 -13.09
CA VAL A 389 -21.41 8.06 -13.83
C VAL A 389 -22.71 7.57 -14.43
N HIS A 390 -22.76 6.35 -15.01
CA HIS A 390 -23.98 5.78 -15.62
C HIS A 390 -25.04 5.41 -14.57
N GLU A 391 -24.63 4.97 -13.39
CA GLU A 391 -25.54 4.64 -12.28
C GLU A 391 -26.25 5.86 -11.69
N ARG A 392 -25.87 7.08 -12.08
CA ARG A 392 -26.51 8.34 -11.64
C ARG A 392 -27.60 8.77 -12.62
N PRO A 393 -28.86 8.91 -12.19
CA PRO A 393 -29.94 9.42 -13.06
C PRO A 393 -29.61 10.83 -13.57
N GLY A 394 -29.57 11.03 -14.87
CA GLY A 394 -29.50 12.34 -15.52
C GLY A 394 -28.13 12.82 -16.02
N VAL A 395 -27.12 11.95 -16.13
CA VAL A 395 -25.82 12.29 -16.72
C VAL A 395 -25.71 11.76 -18.15
N VAL A 396 -25.84 12.64 -19.15
CA VAL A 396 -25.43 12.34 -20.55
C VAL A 396 -23.95 12.73 -20.69
N MET A 397 -23.11 11.76 -20.97
CA MET A 397 -21.71 12.05 -21.31
C MET A 397 -21.63 12.87 -22.59
N SER A 398 -20.97 14.04 -22.53
CA SER A 398 -20.56 14.77 -23.71
C SER A 398 -19.44 14.00 -24.42
N THR A 399 -19.80 13.16 -25.36
CA THR A 399 -18.86 12.61 -26.35
C THR A 399 -18.44 13.71 -27.30
N ARG A 400 -17.34 14.41 -27.03
CA ARG A 400 -16.69 15.20 -28.10
C ARG A 400 -16.09 14.20 -29.10
N PRO A 401 -16.47 14.25 -30.38
CA PRO A 401 -15.82 13.42 -31.39
C PRO A 401 -14.36 13.80 -31.47
N ARG A 402 -13.47 12.80 -31.54
CA ARG A 402 -12.05 12.99 -31.86
C ARG A 402 -11.97 13.70 -33.21
N GLY A 403 -11.54 14.95 -33.21
CA GLY A 403 -11.23 15.68 -34.42
C GLY A 403 -10.14 14.92 -35.17
N VAL A 404 -10.50 14.41 -36.33
CA VAL A 404 -9.56 13.91 -37.33
C VAL A 404 -8.75 15.13 -37.79
N ALA A 405 -7.50 15.22 -37.38
CA ALA A 405 -6.56 16.17 -37.96
C ALA A 405 -6.33 15.76 -39.44
N ARG A 406 -6.67 16.68 -40.31
CA ARG A 406 -6.23 16.66 -41.71
C ARG A 406 -4.81 17.20 -41.80
#